data_24dd4bd4f0ab07eebedd8303ecb05151
#
_entry.id   24dd4bd4f0ab07eebedd8303ecb05151
#
_cell.length_a   1.000
_cell.length_b   1.000
_cell.length_c   1.000
_cell.angle_alpha   90.00
_cell.angle_beta   90.00
_cell.angle_gamma   90.00
#
_symmetry.space_group_name_H-M   'P 1'
#
loop_
_entity.id
_entity.type
_entity.pdbx_description
1 polymer ?
#
loop_
_entity_poly.entity_id
_entity_poly.type
_entity_poly.pdbx_seq_one_letter_code
_entity_poly.pdbx_strand_id
1 'polypeptide(L)' 'MYYYKNIETPLGETVKQIFMPIGNAIINFPDVETNDGPERKAYLAWVAEGNTATEWEG' A
#
# COMPACT_ATOMS: atom_id res chain seq x y z
N MET A 1 5.75 3.57 -9.04
CA MET A 1 5.85 2.20 -8.51
C MET A 1 5.34 2.15 -7.07
N TYR A 2 4.71 1.05 -6.71
CA TYR A 2 4.17 0.89 -5.36
C TYR A 2 5.11 0.09 -4.48
N TYR A 3 5.14 0.43 -3.20
CA TYR A 3 5.92 -0.26 -2.19
C TYR A 3 5.01 -0.68 -1.05
N TYR A 4 5.42 -1.67 -0.27
CA TYR A 4 4.64 -2.13 0.87
C TYR A 4 5.50 -2.29 2.11
N LYS A 5 4.85 -2.23 3.27
CA LYS A 5 5.48 -2.53 4.55
C LYS A 5 4.43 -3.13 5.48
N ASN A 6 4.79 -4.19 6.19
CA ASN A 6 3.91 -4.78 7.18
C ASN A 6 4.10 -4.05 8.51
N ILE A 7 3.02 -3.51 9.05
CA ILE A 7 3.05 -2.71 10.28
C ILE A 7 2.24 -3.43 11.35
N GLU A 8 2.82 -3.60 12.53
CA GLU A 8 2.11 -4.18 13.66
C GLU A 8 1.33 -3.10 14.39
N THR A 9 0.05 -3.37 14.67
CA THR A 9 -0.78 -2.47 15.45
C THR A 9 -0.60 -2.76 16.93
N PRO A 10 -0.98 -1.82 17.81
CA PRO A 10 -0.95 -2.06 19.27
C PRO A 10 -1.79 -3.25 19.72
N LEU A 11 -2.74 -3.70 18.90
CA LEU A 11 -3.58 -4.86 19.19
C LEU A 11 -2.96 -6.19 18.78
N GLY A 12 -1.72 -6.15 18.26
CA GLY A 12 -1.04 -7.36 17.84
C GLY A 12 -1.39 -7.84 16.44
N GLU A 13 -2.11 -7.03 15.66
CA GLU A 13 -2.42 -7.35 14.28
C GLU A 13 -1.36 -6.80 13.34
N THR A 14 -1.20 -7.45 12.19
CA THR A 14 -0.29 -6.97 11.15
C THR A 14 -1.12 -6.39 10.00
N VAL A 15 -0.83 -5.15 9.63
CA VAL A 15 -1.50 -4.47 8.52
C VAL A 15 -0.48 -4.17 7.44
N LYS A 16 -0.82 -4.51 6.19
CA LYS A 16 0.02 -4.19 5.05
C LYS A 16 -0.28 -2.75 4.61
N GLN A 17 0.75 -1.90 4.66
CA GLN A 17 0.64 -0.50 4.27
C GLN A 17 1.30 -0.34 2.90
N ILE A 18 0.62 0.37 2.01
CA ILE A 18 1.13 0.63 0.65
C ILE A 18 1.62 2.07 0.58
N PHE A 19 2.75 2.27 -0.11
CA PHE A 19 3.37 3.58 -0.30
C PHE A 19 3.62 3.82 -1.78
N MET A 20 3.36 5.04 -2.24
CA MET A 20 3.68 5.44 -3.60
C MET A 20 4.28 6.84 -3.59
N PRO A 21 5.61 6.97 -3.80
CA PRO A 21 6.24 8.29 -3.90
C PRO A 21 5.81 9.02 -5.16
N ILE A 22 5.44 10.28 -5.03
CA ILE A 22 5.10 11.15 -6.16
C ILE A 22 5.80 12.49 -5.95
N GLY A 23 6.84 12.77 -6.74
CA GLY A 23 7.63 13.99 -6.56
C GLY A 23 8.19 14.07 -5.16
N ASN A 24 7.85 15.12 -4.41
CA ASN A 24 8.29 15.30 -3.03
C ASN A 24 7.30 14.78 -2.00
N ALA A 25 6.21 14.14 -2.45
CA ALA A 25 5.17 13.63 -1.58
C ALA A 25 5.14 12.11 -1.61
N ILE A 26 4.54 11.52 -0.59
CA ILE A 26 4.32 10.07 -0.52
C ILE A 26 2.85 9.84 -0.21
N ILE A 27 2.18 9.11 -1.11
CA ILE A 27 0.82 8.66 -0.86
C ILE A 27 0.93 7.32 -0.14
N ASN A 28 0.17 7.14 0.93
CA ASN A 28 0.14 5.86 1.62
C ASN A 28 -1.28 5.51 2.04
N PHE A 29 -1.56 4.21 2.12
CA PHE A 29 -2.88 3.72 2.51
C PHE A 29 -2.77 2.27 2.96
N PRO A 30 -3.67 1.81 3.85
CA PRO A 30 -3.68 0.40 4.25
C PRO A 30 -4.32 -0.46 3.15
N ASP A 31 -3.70 -1.61 2.88
CA ASP A 31 -4.23 -2.57 1.92
C ASP A 31 -5.14 -3.55 2.65
N VAL A 32 -6.33 -3.09 3.00
CA VAL A 32 -7.35 -3.87 3.70
C VAL A 32 -8.68 -3.80 2.95
N GLU A 33 -9.50 -4.83 3.08
CA GLU A 33 -10.77 -4.93 2.34
C GLU A 33 -11.74 -3.78 2.61
N THR A 34 -11.66 -3.18 3.79
CA THR A 34 -12.54 -2.08 4.16
C THR A 34 -12.10 -0.74 3.57
N ASN A 35 -10.94 -0.69 2.93
CA ASN A 35 -10.46 0.54 2.30
C ASN A 35 -10.98 0.65 0.87
N ASP A 36 -12.04 1.43 0.67
CA ASP A 36 -12.66 1.66 -0.64
C ASP A 36 -12.18 2.95 -1.30
N GLY A 37 -11.09 3.53 -0.82
CA GLY A 37 -10.54 4.77 -1.36
C GLY A 37 -10.02 4.62 -2.80
N PRO A 38 -9.99 5.72 -3.56
CA PRO A 38 -9.51 5.68 -4.94
C PRO A 38 -8.06 5.26 -5.08
N GLU A 39 -7.24 5.55 -4.09
CA GLU A 39 -5.82 5.18 -4.10
C GLU A 39 -5.66 3.66 -4.07
N ARG A 40 -6.43 2.97 -3.23
CA ARG A 40 -6.37 1.52 -3.16
C ARG A 40 -6.93 0.89 -4.42
N LYS A 41 -7.99 1.46 -4.99
CA LYS A 41 -8.56 0.95 -6.24
C LYS A 41 -7.57 1.03 -7.38
N ALA A 42 -6.81 2.12 -7.49
CA ALA A 42 -5.78 2.26 -8.50
C ALA A 42 -4.66 1.24 -8.28
N TYR A 43 -4.26 1.02 -7.02
CA TYR A 43 -3.27 0.01 -6.67
C TYR A 43 -3.73 -1.40 -7.08
N LEU A 44 -4.99 -1.74 -6.78
CA LEU A 44 -5.52 -3.06 -7.12
C LEU A 44 -5.57 -3.29 -8.63
N ALA A 45 -5.90 -2.25 -9.40
CA ALA A 45 -5.88 -2.34 -10.86
C ALA A 45 -4.46 -2.60 -11.37
N TRP A 46 -3.47 -1.95 -10.77
CA TRP A 46 -2.07 -2.15 -11.11
C TRP A 46 -1.62 -3.58 -10.79
N VAL A 47 -2.02 -4.12 -9.65
CA VAL A 47 -1.72 -5.51 -9.28
C VAL A 47 -2.39 -6.48 -10.26
N ALA A 48 -3.61 -6.19 -10.68
CA ALA A 48 -4.35 -7.04 -11.62
C ALA A 48 -3.67 -7.13 -12.98
N GLU A 49 -2.80 -6.19 -13.32
CA GLU A 49 -2.01 -6.22 -14.54
C GLU A 49 -0.79 -7.15 -14.45
N GLY A 50 -0.59 -7.79 -13.28
CA GLY A 50 0.53 -8.69 -13.06
C GLY A 50 1.71 -8.09 -12.33
N ASN A 51 1.54 -6.89 -11.76
CA ASN A 51 2.61 -6.22 -11.03
C ASN A 51 2.62 -6.62 -9.56
N THR A 52 3.77 -6.45 -8.92
CA THR A 52 3.95 -6.75 -7.50
C THR A 52 4.65 -5.59 -6.82
N ALA A 53 4.14 -5.16 -5.67
CA ALA A 53 4.76 -4.10 -4.88
C ALA A 53 6.10 -4.58 -4.31
N THR A 54 7.06 -3.65 -4.20
CA THR A 54 8.38 -3.92 -3.65
C THR A 54 8.40 -3.56 -2.16
N GLU A 55 9.13 -4.29 -1.36
CA GLU A 55 9.25 -3.97 0.05
C GLU A 55 9.84 -2.58 0.24
N TRP A 56 9.20 -1.78 1.10
CA TRP A 56 9.61 -0.41 1.40
C TRP A 56 10.74 -0.40 2.43
N GLU A 57 11.87 0.18 2.06
CA GLU A 57 13.05 0.25 2.92
C GLU A 57 13.31 1.64 3.49
N GLY A 58 12.54 2.61 3.08
CA GLY A 58 12.73 4.01 3.45
C GLY A 58 11.94 4.52 4.63
#